data_5d98d7620810bad012d427fc661565a5
#
_entry.id   5d98d7620810bad012d427fc661565a5
#
_cell.length_a   1.000
_cell.length_b   1.000
_cell.length_c   1.000
_cell.angle_alpha   90.00
_cell.angle_beta   90.00
_cell.angle_gamma   90.00
#
_symmetry.space_group_name_H-M   'P 1'
#
loop_
_entity.id
_entity.type
_entity.pdbx_description
1 polymer ?
#
loop_
_entity_poly.entity_id
_entity_poly.type
_entity_poly.pdbx_seq_one_letter_code
_entity_poly.pdbx_strand_id
1 'polypeptide(L)'
;MDAGFLTARATIPRLGGGRRRVPVVDRARAEKSGRVRRSDVVVVRARDDVDESSVSSVSSSSSVSSSVTLERGDTVVVIGASGGVGQLVAARCAEAGFDVRAVTRSDSRRDALEDRDGTLAAKVTRISGVDCRDPASIAASGAFDGKVDAVVCCLGTTAFPSARWRDEDGKWTNGPEPTDYESTRNVVDAAKRANPELKRFVMVSSVGVLRTNVMPFLILNAFGVLKHKRRGEEHLERSGLPYTILRPGRLTDGPYTSYDLNTLLKATSGTKRAVQIGGGDDVLLPEATSRLVVAEAACAALQTSGTARRAYELGTTEGDGPGRDLDAWTALFATV
;
A
#
# COMPACT_ATOMS: atom_id res chain seq x y z
N MET A 1 62.21 -20.78 1.57
CA MET A 1 62.30 -19.88 2.75
C MET A 1 60.86 -19.81 3.31
N ASP A 2 60.72 -20.52 4.43
CA ASP A 2 59.45 -20.67 5.16
C ASP A 2 59.07 -19.37 5.88
N ALA A 3 57.80 -19.05 5.91
CA ALA A 3 57.25 -18.11 6.86
C ALA A 3 55.86 -18.63 7.32
N GLY A 4 55.86 -19.05 8.60
CA GLY A 4 54.81 -19.81 9.25
C GLY A 4 53.57 -19.03 9.57
N PHE A 5 52.47 -19.75 9.57
CA PHE A 5 51.15 -19.37 10.09
C PHE A 5 51.08 -19.51 11.60
N LEU A 6 50.84 -18.42 12.29
CA LEU A 6 50.48 -18.40 13.69
C LEU A 6 48.95 -18.33 13.87
N THR A 7 48.35 -19.42 14.27
CA THR A 7 46.93 -19.52 14.68
C THR A 7 46.82 -19.19 16.16
N ALA A 8 46.18 -18.07 16.49
CA ALA A 8 45.78 -17.75 17.84
C ALA A 8 44.40 -18.35 18.15
N ARG A 9 44.36 -19.34 19.07
CA ARG A 9 43.13 -19.86 19.68
C ARG A 9 42.72 -18.94 20.83
N ALA A 10 41.56 -18.31 20.74
CA ALA A 10 40.93 -17.64 21.86
C ALA A 10 40.11 -18.64 22.69
N THR A 11 40.44 -18.76 23.96
CA THR A 11 39.75 -19.60 24.96
C THR A 11 38.62 -18.78 25.61
N ILE A 12 37.40 -19.31 25.58
CA ILE A 12 36.23 -18.69 26.24
C ILE A 12 36.08 -19.30 27.63
N PRO A 13 35.97 -18.51 28.71
CA PRO A 13 35.71 -19.04 30.05
C PRO A 13 34.22 -19.37 30.24
N ARG A 14 33.96 -20.58 30.77
CA ARG A 14 32.62 -21.00 31.21
C ARG A 14 32.29 -20.28 32.52
N LEU A 15 31.15 -19.56 32.55
CA LEU A 15 30.55 -19.10 33.79
C LEU A 15 29.45 -20.06 34.23
N GLY A 16 29.55 -20.42 35.53
CA GLY A 16 28.76 -21.44 36.18
C GLY A 16 27.30 -21.03 36.42
N GLY A 17 26.47 -22.06 36.51
CA GLY A 17 25.04 -21.96 36.74
C GLY A 17 24.67 -21.55 38.17
N GLY A 18 23.76 -20.60 38.26
CA GLY A 18 23.03 -20.25 39.48
C GLY A 18 21.53 -20.28 39.18
N ARG A 19 20.87 -21.35 39.62
CA ARG A 19 19.40 -21.43 39.59
C ARG A 19 18.82 -20.51 40.66
N ARG A 20 18.13 -19.44 40.26
CA ARG A 20 17.23 -18.68 41.16
C ARG A 20 15.81 -19.15 40.94
N ARG A 21 15.19 -19.63 42.03
CA ARG A 21 13.78 -20.00 42.13
C ARG A 21 12.93 -18.73 42.05
N VAL A 22 11.90 -18.74 41.21
CA VAL A 22 10.83 -17.73 41.14
C VAL A 22 9.73 -18.16 42.13
N PRO A 23 9.22 -17.28 43.02
CA PRO A 23 8.09 -17.62 43.87
C PRO A 23 6.77 -17.64 43.08
N VAL A 24 5.99 -18.67 43.36
CA VAL A 24 4.60 -18.84 42.92
C VAL A 24 3.76 -17.91 43.81
N VAL A 25 3.00 -17.01 43.18
CA VAL A 25 2.00 -16.20 43.88
C VAL A 25 0.63 -16.81 43.61
N ASP A 26 -0.01 -17.21 44.71
CA ASP A 26 -1.32 -17.83 44.81
C ASP A 26 -2.43 -16.84 44.37
N ARG A 27 -3.39 -17.34 43.58
CA ARG A 27 -4.61 -16.64 43.23
C ARG A 27 -5.64 -16.82 44.33
N ALA A 28 -5.92 -15.77 45.08
CA ALA A 28 -7.12 -15.70 45.90
C ALA A 28 -8.19 -14.79 45.26
N ARG A 29 -9.27 -15.39 45.02
CA ARG A 29 -10.65 -15.07 44.79
C ARG A 29 -11.12 -13.74 45.43
N ALA A 30 -11.72 -12.84 44.66
CA ALA A 30 -12.72 -11.88 45.15
C ALA A 30 -13.75 -11.58 44.07
N GLU A 31 -14.91 -12.20 44.21
CA GLU A 31 -16.17 -11.76 43.62
C GLU A 31 -16.64 -10.52 44.38
N LYS A 32 -17.04 -9.47 43.65
CA LYS A 32 -18.10 -8.54 44.10
C LYS A 32 -18.79 -7.89 42.92
N SER A 33 -20.07 -8.13 42.88
CA SER A 33 -21.16 -7.56 42.13
C SER A 33 -21.10 -6.04 41.99
N GLY A 34 -21.31 -5.54 40.76
CA GLY A 34 -21.59 -4.14 40.45
C GLY A 34 -22.57 -4.02 39.29
N ARG A 35 -23.83 -3.84 39.64
CA ARG A 35 -24.99 -3.66 38.75
C ARG A 35 -24.84 -2.31 38.04
N VAL A 36 -24.68 -2.28 36.72
CA VAL A 36 -24.71 -1.06 35.90
C VAL A 36 -26.16 -0.82 35.47
N ARG A 37 -26.69 0.36 35.81
CA ARG A 37 -28.03 0.85 35.47
C ARG A 37 -28.11 1.17 33.96
N ARG A 38 -29.19 0.74 33.34
CA ARG A 38 -29.62 1.20 32.03
C ARG A 38 -30.00 2.67 32.12
N SER A 39 -29.44 3.52 31.29
CA SER A 39 -29.86 4.89 31.06
C SER A 39 -30.92 4.94 29.97
N ASP A 40 -31.98 5.66 30.27
CA ASP A 40 -33.21 5.78 29.53
C ASP A 40 -33.02 6.46 28.15
N VAL A 41 -33.63 5.85 27.15
CA VAL A 41 -33.81 6.47 25.82
C VAL A 41 -35.06 7.35 25.92
N VAL A 42 -34.89 8.65 25.81
CA VAL A 42 -35.97 9.61 25.66
C VAL A 42 -36.42 9.62 24.19
N VAL A 43 -37.60 9.05 23.94
CA VAL A 43 -38.28 9.16 22.64
C VAL A 43 -39.10 10.45 22.65
N VAL A 44 -38.65 11.43 21.87
CA VAL A 44 -39.45 12.64 21.60
C VAL A 44 -40.33 12.35 20.39
N ARG A 45 -41.63 12.21 20.63
CA ARG A 45 -42.67 12.24 19.60
C ARG A 45 -43.00 13.70 19.26
N ALA A 46 -42.73 14.11 18.02
CA ALA A 46 -43.33 15.31 17.44
C ALA A 46 -44.68 14.96 16.84
N ARG A 47 -45.65 15.82 17.13
CA ARG A 47 -47.01 15.76 16.59
C ARG A 47 -47.09 16.43 15.24
N ASP A 48 -47.95 15.86 14.43
CA ASP A 48 -48.44 16.37 13.15
C ASP A 48 -49.08 17.74 13.29
N ASP A 49 -48.87 18.59 12.27
CA ASP A 49 -49.98 19.23 11.52
C ASP A 49 -49.41 20.21 10.47
N VAL A 50 -50.01 20.12 9.28
CA VAL A 50 -50.32 21.21 8.30
C VAL A 50 -49.35 21.43 7.13
N ASP A 51 -49.83 21.14 6.02
CA ASP A 51 -50.28 21.84 4.82
C ASP A 51 -49.55 21.46 3.51
N GLU A 52 -50.37 20.89 2.66
CA GLU A 52 -50.07 20.64 1.26
C GLU A 52 -50.16 21.95 0.46
N SER A 53 -49.06 22.43 -0.11
CA SER A 53 -49.07 23.02 -1.45
C SER A 53 -47.67 23.49 -1.90
N SER A 54 -47.30 23.06 -3.06
CA SER A 54 -46.13 23.40 -3.87
C SER A 54 -44.98 22.38 -3.85
N VAL A 55 -45.22 21.26 -4.52
CA VAL A 55 -44.16 20.34 -4.98
C VAL A 55 -43.53 20.92 -6.23
N SER A 56 -42.49 21.71 -6.07
CA SER A 56 -41.51 21.88 -7.14
C SER A 56 -40.62 20.67 -7.11
N SER A 57 -40.68 19.86 -8.16
CA SER A 57 -39.81 18.70 -8.40
C SER A 57 -38.35 19.13 -8.46
N VAL A 58 -37.70 19.07 -7.28
CA VAL A 58 -36.24 19.03 -7.24
C VAL A 58 -35.87 17.60 -7.65
N SER A 59 -35.48 17.42 -8.90
CA SER A 59 -34.82 16.23 -9.36
C SER A 59 -33.57 16.05 -8.50
N SER A 60 -33.67 15.21 -7.47
CA SER A 60 -32.53 14.65 -6.80
C SER A 60 -31.73 13.88 -7.85
N SER A 61 -30.69 14.52 -8.39
CA SER A 61 -29.64 13.80 -9.08
C SER A 61 -29.00 12.85 -8.06
N SER A 62 -29.56 11.65 -7.96
CA SER A 62 -28.87 10.52 -7.36
C SER A 62 -27.56 10.41 -8.11
N SER A 63 -26.46 10.77 -7.44
CA SER A 63 -25.12 10.47 -7.90
C SER A 63 -25.04 8.96 -8.03
N VAL A 64 -25.28 8.47 -9.24
CA VAL A 64 -24.93 7.13 -9.65
C VAL A 64 -23.43 7.07 -9.48
N SER A 65 -22.98 6.51 -8.36
CA SER A 65 -21.60 6.09 -8.18
C SER A 65 -21.38 4.98 -9.20
N SER A 66 -21.05 5.38 -10.43
CA SER A 66 -20.79 4.46 -11.51
C SER A 66 -19.61 3.59 -11.09
N SER A 67 -19.85 2.32 -10.96
CA SER A 67 -18.85 1.27 -10.74
C SER A 67 -17.99 1.09 -12.01
N VAL A 68 -17.28 2.15 -12.38
CA VAL A 68 -16.44 2.12 -13.58
C VAL A 68 -15.21 1.27 -13.27
N THR A 69 -15.12 0.14 -13.97
CA THR A 69 -13.95 -0.75 -13.95
C THR A 69 -13.07 -0.48 -15.17
N LEU A 70 -11.80 -0.84 -15.08
CA LEU A 70 -10.89 -0.77 -16.22
C LEU A 70 -11.07 -1.97 -17.13
N GLU A 71 -10.85 -1.71 -18.43
CA GLU A 71 -10.90 -2.70 -19.49
C GLU A 71 -9.53 -2.85 -20.15
N ARG A 72 -9.35 -3.93 -20.92
CA ARG A 72 -8.11 -4.15 -21.69
C ARG A 72 -7.88 -2.99 -22.67
N GLY A 73 -6.65 -2.48 -22.69
CA GLY A 73 -6.27 -1.31 -23.50
C GLY A 73 -6.42 0.03 -22.76
N ASP A 74 -7.01 0.04 -21.57
CA ASP A 74 -6.99 1.25 -20.74
C ASP A 74 -5.55 1.58 -20.28
N THR A 75 -5.26 2.88 -20.17
CA THR A 75 -3.93 3.36 -19.79
C THR A 75 -3.78 3.46 -18.27
N VAL A 76 -2.77 2.76 -17.74
CA VAL A 76 -2.44 2.77 -16.30
C VAL A 76 -1.06 3.37 -16.08
N VAL A 77 -0.99 4.44 -15.28
CA VAL A 77 0.28 5.05 -14.84
C VAL A 77 0.71 4.40 -13.52
N VAL A 78 1.87 3.74 -13.50
CA VAL A 78 2.46 3.14 -12.30
C VAL A 78 3.59 4.00 -11.81
N ILE A 79 3.38 4.66 -10.67
CA ILE A 79 4.38 5.54 -10.03
C ILE A 79 5.24 4.72 -9.06
N GLY A 80 6.56 4.91 -9.11
CA GLY A 80 7.52 4.11 -8.32
C GLY A 80 7.74 2.72 -8.90
N ALA A 81 7.64 2.60 -10.22
CA ALA A 81 7.73 1.34 -10.98
C ALA A 81 9.09 0.62 -10.86
N SER A 82 10.14 1.26 -10.35
CA SER A 82 11.42 0.60 -10.03
C SER A 82 11.48 -0.01 -8.63
N GLY A 83 10.46 0.19 -7.79
CA GLY A 83 10.36 -0.41 -6.46
C GLY A 83 9.93 -1.87 -6.51
N GLY A 84 10.17 -2.64 -5.43
CA GLY A 84 9.84 -4.07 -5.39
C GLY A 84 8.36 -4.40 -5.57
N VAL A 85 7.43 -3.52 -5.17
CA VAL A 85 5.99 -3.66 -5.45
C VAL A 85 5.68 -3.08 -6.84
N GLY A 86 6.22 -1.90 -7.16
CA GLY A 86 5.89 -1.21 -8.41
C GLY A 86 6.24 -1.98 -9.67
N GLN A 87 7.36 -2.72 -9.68
CA GLN A 87 7.72 -3.61 -10.78
C GLN A 87 6.69 -4.72 -11.00
N LEU A 88 6.27 -5.37 -9.91
CA LEU A 88 5.27 -6.43 -9.95
C LEU A 88 3.90 -5.88 -10.37
N VAL A 89 3.52 -4.67 -9.92
CA VAL A 89 2.30 -3.99 -10.36
C VAL A 89 2.35 -3.72 -11.86
N ALA A 90 3.44 -3.15 -12.37
CA ALA A 90 3.58 -2.86 -13.80
C ALA A 90 3.47 -4.14 -14.64
N ALA A 91 4.13 -5.22 -14.19
CA ALA A 91 4.04 -6.53 -14.84
C ALA A 91 2.60 -7.08 -14.83
N ARG A 92 1.93 -7.07 -13.67
CA ARG A 92 0.55 -7.59 -13.56
C ARG A 92 -0.46 -6.77 -14.38
N CYS A 93 -0.32 -5.45 -14.40
CA CYS A 93 -1.16 -4.58 -15.23
C CYS A 93 -0.94 -4.87 -16.73
N ALA A 94 0.30 -5.03 -17.18
CA ALA A 94 0.61 -5.38 -18.56
C ALA A 94 0.07 -6.76 -18.96
N GLU A 95 0.22 -7.77 -18.08
CA GLU A 95 -0.35 -9.11 -18.25
C GLU A 95 -1.89 -9.09 -18.32
N ALA A 96 -2.55 -8.22 -17.55
CA ALA A 96 -4.00 -8.03 -17.62
C ALA A 96 -4.45 -7.35 -18.91
N GLY A 97 -3.51 -6.81 -19.69
CA GLY A 97 -3.76 -6.21 -20.99
C GLY A 97 -3.91 -4.71 -20.99
N PHE A 98 -3.52 -4.03 -19.92
CA PHE A 98 -3.46 -2.57 -19.85
C PHE A 98 -2.23 -2.02 -20.59
N ASP A 99 -2.33 -0.78 -21.07
CA ASP A 99 -1.21 0.00 -21.57
C ASP A 99 -0.55 0.70 -20.38
N VAL A 100 0.65 0.25 -19.99
CA VAL A 100 1.31 0.68 -18.76
C VAL A 100 2.33 1.78 -19.03
N ARG A 101 2.23 2.90 -18.32
CA ARG A 101 3.28 3.92 -18.19
C ARG A 101 4.01 3.73 -16.88
N ALA A 102 5.21 3.16 -16.93
CA ALA A 102 6.04 2.85 -15.77
C ALA A 102 6.96 4.02 -15.44
N VAL A 103 6.62 4.76 -14.38
CA VAL A 103 7.30 5.99 -13.98
C VAL A 103 8.36 5.71 -12.92
N THR A 104 9.61 6.11 -13.19
CA THR A 104 10.76 5.90 -12.31
C THR A 104 11.56 7.18 -12.13
N ARG A 105 12.21 7.31 -10.96
CA ARG A 105 13.05 8.48 -10.65
C ARG A 105 14.40 8.43 -11.32
N SER A 106 15.02 7.27 -11.40
CA SER A 106 16.40 7.11 -11.90
C SER A 106 16.42 6.35 -13.22
N ASP A 107 17.23 6.84 -14.16
CA ASP A 107 17.55 6.15 -15.42
C ASP A 107 18.38 4.89 -15.23
N SER A 108 19.19 4.82 -14.16
CA SER A 108 20.06 3.69 -13.87
C SER A 108 19.32 2.37 -13.60
N ARG A 109 17.99 2.39 -13.58
CA ARG A 109 17.13 1.22 -13.35
C ARG A 109 16.27 0.88 -14.56
N ARG A 110 16.77 1.15 -15.75
CA ARG A 110 16.05 0.87 -17.00
C ARG A 110 15.65 -0.60 -17.12
N ASP A 111 16.52 -1.50 -16.67
CA ASP A 111 16.34 -2.95 -16.81
C ASP A 111 15.37 -3.56 -15.78
N ALA A 112 14.85 -2.75 -14.87
CA ALA A 112 14.00 -3.21 -13.77
C ALA A 112 12.72 -3.93 -14.22
N LEU A 113 12.24 -3.65 -15.43
CA LEU A 113 11.01 -4.18 -16.00
C LEU A 113 11.23 -5.08 -17.22
N GLU A 114 12.48 -5.51 -17.46
CA GLU A 114 12.77 -6.45 -18.53
C GLU A 114 12.42 -7.87 -18.10
N ASP A 115 11.52 -8.49 -18.84
CA ASP A 115 11.27 -9.92 -18.75
C ASP A 115 12.11 -10.67 -19.78
N ARG A 116 12.38 -11.95 -19.51
CA ARG A 116 13.23 -12.78 -20.39
C ARG A 116 12.63 -12.97 -21.78
N ASP A 117 11.33 -12.88 -21.89
CA ASP A 117 10.59 -13.24 -23.11
C ASP A 117 10.18 -11.98 -23.89
N GLY A 118 10.45 -10.77 -23.39
CA GLY A 118 10.14 -9.50 -24.05
C GLY A 118 8.62 -9.21 -24.22
N THR A 119 7.76 -10.04 -23.66
CA THR A 119 6.30 -9.94 -23.83
C THR A 119 5.72 -8.74 -23.07
N LEU A 120 6.32 -8.35 -21.95
CA LEU A 120 5.92 -7.17 -21.18
C LEU A 120 6.40 -5.87 -21.84
N ALA A 121 7.52 -5.91 -22.56
CA ALA A 121 8.11 -4.73 -23.18
C ALA A 121 7.19 -4.04 -24.19
N ALA A 122 6.35 -4.80 -24.88
CA ALA A 122 5.40 -4.26 -25.87
C ALA A 122 4.26 -3.44 -25.26
N LYS A 123 3.93 -3.65 -23.98
CA LYS A 123 2.82 -2.99 -23.27
C LYS A 123 3.27 -2.03 -22.16
N VAL A 124 4.58 -1.90 -21.93
CA VAL A 124 5.13 -1.04 -20.89
C VAL A 124 5.97 0.07 -21.50
N THR A 125 5.44 1.29 -21.45
CA THR A 125 6.21 2.50 -21.77
C THR A 125 6.95 2.96 -20.53
N ARG A 126 8.26 3.04 -20.58
CA ARG A 126 9.10 3.50 -19.47
C ARG A 126 9.29 5.00 -19.53
N ILE A 127 9.04 5.66 -18.41
CA ILE A 127 9.22 7.10 -18.23
C ILE A 127 10.15 7.29 -17.03
N SER A 128 11.42 7.61 -17.32
CA SER A 128 12.47 7.74 -16.31
C SER A 128 12.86 9.20 -16.06
N GLY A 129 13.64 9.45 -14.99
CA GLY A 129 14.06 10.80 -14.61
C GLY A 129 12.98 11.64 -13.92
N VAL A 130 11.87 11.04 -13.45
CA VAL A 130 10.74 11.77 -12.86
C VAL A 130 10.88 11.84 -11.35
N ASP A 131 11.19 13.02 -10.84
CA ASP A 131 11.17 13.28 -9.39
C ASP A 131 9.77 13.73 -8.94
N CYS A 132 9.02 12.81 -8.32
CA CYS A 132 7.67 13.11 -7.84
C CYS A 132 7.62 14.13 -6.69
N ARG A 133 8.76 14.51 -6.10
CA ARG A 133 8.84 15.60 -5.12
C ARG A 133 8.68 16.98 -5.80
N ASP A 134 9.00 17.04 -7.08
CA ASP A 134 8.89 18.25 -7.90
C ASP A 134 7.68 18.15 -8.85
N PRO A 135 6.63 18.97 -8.65
CA PRO A 135 5.48 19.02 -9.56
C PRO A 135 5.85 19.36 -11.01
N ALA A 136 6.92 20.15 -11.24
CA ALA A 136 7.36 20.50 -12.57
C ALA A 136 7.98 19.29 -13.29
N SER A 137 8.73 18.47 -12.58
CA SER A 137 9.25 17.21 -13.11
C SER A 137 8.14 16.24 -13.54
N ILE A 138 7.06 16.12 -12.74
CA ILE A 138 5.90 15.32 -13.11
C ILE A 138 5.25 15.89 -14.39
N ALA A 139 5.01 17.19 -14.44
CA ALA A 139 4.36 17.82 -15.58
C ALA A 139 5.17 17.70 -16.88
N ALA A 140 6.49 17.82 -16.79
CA ALA A 140 7.39 17.71 -17.95
C ALA A 140 7.59 16.25 -18.43
N SER A 141 7.22 15.27 -17.62
CA SER A 141 7.51 13.85 -17.91
C SER A 141 6.67 13.25 -19.02
N GLY A 142 5.52 13.83 -19.36
CA GLY A 142 4.53 13.22 -20.25
C GLY A 142 3.77 12.04 -19.66
N ALA A 143 4.01 11.68 -18.39
CA ALA A 143 3.39 10.52 -17.75
C ALA A 143 1.86 10.60 -17.73
N PHE A 144 1.31 11.81 -17.67
CA PHE A 144 -0.12 12.09 -17.62
C PHE A 144 -0.67 12.70 -18.92
N ASP A 145 0.10 12.69 -20.01
CA ASP A 145 -0.35 13.26 -21.28
C ASP A 145 -1.42 12.37 -21.95
N GLY A 146 -2.39 13.02 -22.59
CA GLY A 146 -3.52 12.32 -23.23
C GLY A 146 -4.41 11.59 -22.22
N LYS A 147 -5.01 10.51 -22.67
CA LYS A 147 -5.92 9.72 -21.82
C LYS A 147 -5.13 8.87 -20.83
N VAL A 148 -5.47 9.00 -19.54
CA VAL A 148 -5.04 8.12 -18.46
C VAL A 148 -6.28 7.64 -17.74
N ASP A 149 -6.50 6.33 -17.70
CA ASP A 149 -7.67 5.73 -17.07
C ASP A 149 -7.46 5.44 -15.60
N ALA A 150 -6.23 5.09 -15.19
CA ALA A 150 -5.92 4.87 -13.78
C ALA A 150 -4.47 5.19 -13.41
N VAL A 151 -4.27 5.35 -12.10
CA VAL A 151 -2.96 5.52 -11.49
C VAL A 151 -2.78 4.47 -10.38
N VAL A 152 -1.61 3.82 -10.33
CA VAL A 152 -1.19 3.02 -9.18
C VAL A 152 0.06 3.66 -8.57
N CYS A 153 -0.09 4.20 -7.37
CA CYS A 153 0.98 4.86 -6.64
C CYS A 153 1.65 3.89 -5.66
N CYS A 154 2.88 3.47 -5.99
CA CYS A 154 3.71 2.57 -5.19
C CYS A 154 4.88 3.31 -4.50
N LEU A 155 4.72 4.60 -4.24
CA LEU A 155 5.75 5.39 -3.55
C LEU A 155 5.84 5.01 -2.08
N GLY A 156 7.06 5.04 -1.56
CA GLY A 156 7.29 4.83 -0.14
C GLY A 156 8.76 4.66 0.21
N THR A 157 9.10 5.03 1.43
CA THR A 157 10.43 4.85 1.98
C THR A 157 10.44 3.79 3.10
N THR A 158 11.57 3.58 3.73
CA THR A 158 11.75 2.65 4.85
C THR A 158 11.35 3.29 6.18
N ALA A 159 10.89 2.49 7.14
CA ALA A 159 10.51 2.96 8.47
C ALA A 159 11.68 3.60 9.24
N PHE A 160 12.90 3.16 8.95
CA PHE A 160 14.13 3.63 9.59
C PHE A 160 15.08 4.23 8.57
N PRO A 161 15.96 5.17 8.99
CA PRO A 161 16.98 5.74 8.13
C PRO A 161 17.82 4.66 7.43
N SER A 162 17.95 4.80 6.12
CA SER A 162 18.69 3.86 5.28
C SER A 162 19.34 4.61 4.12
N ALA A 163 20.15 3.94 3.33
CA ALA A 163 20.73 4.52 2.12
C ALA A 163 19.68 5.08 1.15
N ARG A 164 18.45 4.58 1.18
CA ARG A 164 17.33 5.08 0.37
C ARG A 164 16.90 6.51 0.71
N TRP A 165 17.18 6.97 1.94
CA TRP A 165 16.85 8.32 2.38
C TRP A 165 17.83 9.36 1.83
N ARG A 166 18.93 8.92 1.21
CA ARG A 166 19.90 9.79 0.57
C ARG A 166 19.57 9.93 -0.91
N ASP A 167 19.87 11.12 -1.44
CA ASP A 167 19.89 11.37 -2.89
C ASP A 167 21.21 10.88 -3.49
N GLU A 168 21.42 11.19 -4.77
CA GLU A 168 22.62 10.82 -5.51
C GLU A 168 23.88 11.53 -4.97
N ASP A 169 23.71 12.72 -4.39
CA ASP A 169 24.78 13.48 -3.71
C ASP A 169 25.01 13.02 -2.26
N GLY A 170 24.28 12.03 -1.78
CA GLY A 170 24.39 11.52 -0.42
C GLY A 170 23.66 12.34 0.65
N LYS A 171 22.91 13.38 0.28
CA LYS A 171 22.13 14.20 1.21
C LYS A 171 20.84 13.50 1.63
N TRP A 172 20.40 13.74 2.86
CA TRP A 172 19.19 13.15 3.44
C TRP A 172 17.91 13.86 2.95
N THR A 173 17.56 13.67 1.69
CA THR A 173 16.43 14.36 1.04
C THR A 173 15.23 13.45 0.77
N ASN A 174 15.36 12.13 0.96
CA ASN A 174 14.36 11.12 0.61
C ASN A 174 13.73 10.48 1.85
N GLY A 175 13.60 11.22 2.93
CA GLY A 175 12.92 10.75 4.15
C GLY A 175 11.40 10.61 3.97
N PRO A 176 10.68 10.26 5.07
CA PRO A 176 9.24 10.00 5.00
C PRO A 176 8.40 11.17 4.49
N GLU A 177 8.66 12.41 4.93
CA GLU A 177 7.84 13.54 4.49
C GLU A 177 7.94 13.79 2.99
N PRO A 178 9.12 14.00 2.38
CA PRO A 178 9.21 14.22 0.94
C PRO A 178 8.80 13.01 0.10
N THR A 179 9.00 11.78 0.59
CA THR A 179 8.71 10.57 -0.20
C THR A 179 7.29 10.05 -0.02
N ASP A 180 6.82 9.90 1.23
CA ASP A 180 5.53 9.26 1.50
C ASP A 180 4.36 10.27 1.47
N TYR A 181 4.62 11.56 1.72
CA TYR A 181 3.58 12.58 1.68
C TYR A 181 3.68 13.52 0.48
N GLU A 182 4.76 14.31 0.34
CA GLU A 182 4.83 15.35 -0.69
C GLU A 182 4.78 14.76 -2.10
N SER A 183 5.54 13.69 -2.36
CA SER A 183 5.50 13.02 -3.66
C SER A 183 4.11 12.44 -3.95
N THR A 184 3.46 11.81 -2.96
CA THR A 184 2.09 11.28 -3.13
C THR A 184 1.10 12.39 -3.42
N ARG A 185 1.15 13.48 -2.66
CA ARG A 185 0.33 14.67 -2.90
C ARG A 185 0.49 15.20 -4.32
N ASN A 186 1.71 15.39 -4.76
CA ASN A 186 2.02 15.94 -6.09
C ASN A 186 1.48 15.02 -7.20
N VAL A 187 1.59 13.70 -7.03
CA VAL A 187 1.04 12.72 -7.98
C VAL A 187 -0.49 12.77 -8.01
N VAL A 188 -1.16 12.83 -6.85
CA VAL A 188 -2.61 12.97 -6.76
C VAL A 188 -3.09 14.25 -7.46
N ASP A 189 -2.42 15.38 -7.21
CA ASP A 189 -2.75 16.67 -7.80
C ASP A 189 -2.50 16.69 -9.32
N ALA A 190 -1.45 16.02 -9.79
CA ALA A 190 -1.17 15.86 -11.22
C ALA A 190 -2.24 15.00 -11.91
N ALA A 191 -2.58 13.86 -11.32
CA ALA A 191 -3.60 12.95 -11.84
C ALA A 191 -4.97 13.66 -11.95
N LYS A 192 -5.37 14.39 -10.90
CA LYS A 192 -6.63 15.14 -10.88
C LYS A 192 -6.68 16.23 -11.94
N ARG A 193 -5.58 16.98 -12.13
CA ARG A 193 -5.52 18.06 -13.12
C ARG A 193 -5.55 17.57 -14.55
N ALA A 194 -4.79 16.51 -14.83
CA ALA A 194 -4.64 16.00 -16.18
C ALA A 194 -5.84 15.13 -16.61
N ASN A 195 -6.45 14.40 -15.67
CA ASN A 195 -7.49 13.43 -15.98
C ASN A 195 -8.65 13.52 -14.96
N PRO A 196 -9.56 14.50 -15.11
CA PRO A 196 -10.71 14.67 -14.22
C PRO A 196 -11.64 13.44 -14.19
N GLU A 197 -11.67 12.69 -15.27
CA GLU A 197 -12.47 11.47 -15.48
C GLU A 197 -11.71 10.19 -15.12
N LEU A 198 -10.65 10.29 -14.29
CA LEU A 198 -9.87 9.13 -13.87
C LEU A 198 -10.77 8.06 -13.26
N LYS A 199 -10.71 6.84 -13.80
CA LYS A 199 -11.55 5.71 -13.36
C LYS A 199 -11.13 5.19 -11.99
N ARG A 200 -9.82 5.20 -11.67
CA ARG A 200 -9.29 4.69 -10.40
C ARG A 200 -7.91 5.26 -10.05
N PHE A 201 -7.73 5.57 -8.78
CA PHE A 201 -6.42 5.84 -8.19
C PHE A 201 -6.14 4.80 -7.09
N VAL A 202 -5.24 3.86 -7.31
CA VAL A 202 -4.83 2.88 -6.29
C VAL A 202 -3.58 3.37 -5.58
N MET A 203 -3.62 3.45 -4.25
CA MET A 203 -2.48 3.83 -3.42
C MET A 203 -2.01 2.65 -2.57
N VAL A 204 -0.72 2.31 -2.65
CA VAL A 204 -0.09 1.35 -1.74
C VAL A 204 0.42 2.09 -0.51
N SER A 205 -0.28 1.91 0.61
CA SER A 205 0.01 2.51 1.91
C SER A 205 0.65 1.49 2.87
N SER A 206 0.21 1.41 4.11
CA SER A 206 0.69 0.46 5.13
C SER A 206 -0.37 0.26 6.22
N VAL A 207 -0.42 -0.92 6.83
CA VAL A 207 -1.11 -1.10 8.13
C VAL A 207 -0.47 -0.20 9.20
N GLY A 208 -1.23 0.16 10.22
CA GLY A 208 -0.78 0.94 11.36
C GLY A 208 -0.82 2.46 11.17
N VAL A 209 -1.25 2.96 10.01
CA VAL A 209 -1.35 4.41 9.73
C VAL A 209 -2.39 5.11 10.62
N LEU A 210 -3.40 4.40 11.13
CA LEU A 210 -4.40 4.93 12.08
C LEU A 210 -4.03 4.66 13.54
N ARG A 211 -3.01 3.83 13.81
CA ARG A 211 -2.61 3.37 15.16
C ARG A 211 -1.16 3.67 15.48
N THR A 212 -0.65 4.81 15.05
CA THR A 212 0.77 5.19 15.18
C THR A 212 1.27 5.31 16.63
N ASN A 213 0.35 5.40 17.59
CA ASN A 213 0.63 5.49 19.04
C ASN A 213 0.57 4.14 19.77
N VAL A 214 0.31 3.02 19.08
CA VAL A 214 0.21 1.68 19.66
C VAL A 214 1.38 0.81 19.16
N MET A 215 1.89 -0.07 20.02
CA MET A 215 2.92 -1.05 19.63
C MET A 215 2.36 -2.07 18.62
N PRO A 216 3.11 -2.49 17.60
CA PRO A 216 4.51 -2.12 17.29
C PRO A 216 4.65 -0.83 16.46
N PHE A 217 3.54 -0.22 16.06
CA PHE A 217 3.49 0.93 15.13
C PHE A 217 4.16 2.18 15.68
N LEU A 218 4.14 2.36 17.01
CA LEU A 218 4.87 3.44 17.67
C LEU A 218 6.38 3.42 17.33
N ILE A 219 6.99 2.23 17.33
CA ILE A 219 8.41 2.07 16.94
C ILE A 219 8.59 2.27 15.45
N LEU A 220 7.72 1.68 14.63
CA LEU A 220 7.79 1.82 13.18
C LEU A 220 7.60 3.26 12.71
N ASN A 221 6.85 4.05 13.48
CA ASN A 221 6.61 5.46 13.20
C ASN A 221 7.61 6.42 13.87
N ALA A 222 8.69 5.94 14.48
CA ALA A 222 9.66 6.78 15.20
C ALA A 222 10.23 7.91 14.32
N PHE A 223 10.32 7.71 13.01
CA PHE A 223 10.73 8.70 12.01
C PHE A 223 9.57 9.23 11.17
N GLY A 224 8.32 8.97 11.55
CA GLY A 224 7.13 9.54 10.95
C GLY A 224 6.63 8.87 9.68
N VAL A 225 7.14 7.70 9.27
CA VAL A 225 6.74 7.05 8.01
C VAL A 225 5.23 6.80 7.92
N LEU A 226 4.62 6.24 8.98
CA LEU A 226 3.18 5.97 9.01
C LEU A 226 2.36 7.27 9.04
N LYS A 227 2.81 8.27 9.82
CA LYS A 227 2.20 9.60 9.85
C LYS A 227 2.16 10.24 8.46
N HIS A 228 3.27 10.20 7.73
CA HIS A 228 3.34 10.83 6.41
C HIS A 228 2.57 10.04 5.35
N LYS A 229 2.53 8.69 5.44
CA LYS A 229 1.61 7.88 4.62
C LYS A 229 0.15 8.24 4.88
N ARG A 230 -0.27 8.38 6.15
CA ARG A 230 -1.65 8.79 6.49
C ARG A 230 -2.00 10.18 5.91
N ARG A 231 -1.08 11.14 5.98
CA ARG A 231 -1.27 12.46 5.32
C ARG A 231 -1.47 12.32 3.80
N GLY A 232 -0.76 11.39 3.16
CA GLY A 232 -0.95 11.07 1.74
C GLY A 232 -2.32 10.47 1.46
N GLU A 233 -2.77 9.49 2.29
CA GLU A 233 -4.12 8.94 2.19
C GLU A 233 -5.20 10.02 2.34
N GLU A 234 -5.09 10.86 3.37
CA GLU A 234 -6.05 11.96 3.62
C GLU A 234 -6.10 12.97 2.47
N HIS A 235 -4.96 13.24 1.81
CA HIS A 235 -4.94 14.10 0.64
C HIS A 235 -5.70 13.44 -0.53
N LEU A 236 -5.47 12.15 -0.76
CA LEU A 236 -6.17 11.38 -1.78
C LEU A 236 -7.68 11.29 -1.48
N GLU A 237 -8.06 11.01 -0.24
CA GLU A 237 -9.47 10.96 0.20
C GLU A 237 -10.19 12.29 -0.08
N ARG A 238 -9.54 13.43 0.19
CA ARG A 238 -10.07 14.78 -0.06
C ARG A 238 -10.02 15.22 -1.52
N SER A 239 -9.26 14.53 -2.37
CA SER A 239 -9.10 14.92 -3.78
C SER A 239 -10.40 14.81 -4.60
N GLY A 240 -11.32 13.94 -4.16
CA GLY A 240 -12.54 13.59 -4.90
C GLY A 240 -12.35 12.50 -5.95
N LEU A 241 -11.11 12.09 -6.23
CA LEU A 241 -10.84 10.97 -7.16
C LEU A 241 -11.45 9.66 -6.66
N PRO A 242 -11.87 8.75 -7.55
CA PRO A 242 -12.26 7.40 -7.18
C PRO A 242 -11.01 6.59 -6.77
N TYR A 243 -10.75 6.51 -5.46
CA TYR A 243 -9.55 5.88 -4.94
C TYR A 243 -9.79 4.47 -4.38
N THR A 244 -8.73 3.67 -4.32
CA THR A 244 -8.62 2.46 -3.51
C THR A 244 -7.28 2.51 -2.76
N ILE A 245 -7.29 2.35 -1.44
CA ILE A 245 -6.09 2.33 -0.62
C ILE A 245 -5.82 0.88 -0.20
N LEU A 246 -4.62 0.39 -0.47
CA LEU A 246 -4.15 -0.92 -0.01
C LEU A 246 -3.15 -0.71 1.12
N ARG A 247 -3.41 -1.29 2.28
CA ARG A 247 -2.57 -1.23 3.48
C ARG A 247 -1.94 -2.60 3.75
N PRO A 248 -0.84 -2.95 3.09
CA PRO A 248 -0.13 -4.19 3.38
C PRO A 248 0.56 -4.15 4.73
N GLY A 249 0.74 -5.33 5.34
CA GLY A 249 1.64 -5.56 6.46
C GLY A 249 3.11 -5.48 6.02
N ARG A 250 4.02 -6.00 6.85
CA ARG A 250 5.45 -6.03 6.53
C ARG A 250 5.72 -6.90 5.31
N LEU A 251 6.30 -6.29 4.28
CA LEU A 251 6.69 -6.99 3.05
C LEU A 251 7.94 -7.84 3.32
N THR A 252 7.84 -9.15 3.27
CA THR A 252 8.88 -10.09 3.70
C THR A 252 9.50 -10.91 2.58
N ASP A 253 8.84 -11.00 1.44
CA ASP A 253 9.30 -11.75 0.29
C ASP A 253 10.22 -10.93 -0.62
N GLY A 254 11.39 -11.46 -0.89
CA GLY A 254 12.38 -10.91 -1.80
C GLY A 254 13.30 -9.84 -1.20
N PRO A 255 14.41 -9.61 -1.85
CA PRO A 255 15.40 -8.62 -1.44
C PRO A 255 14.84 -7.21 -1.65
N TYR A 256 14.96 -6.36 -0.64
CA TYR A 256 14.55 -4.94 -0.70
C TYR A 256 15.27 -4.13 -1.79
N THR A 257 16.35 -4.65 -2.33
CA THR A 257 17.28 -4.00 -3.26
C THR A 257 17.30 -4.64 -4.64
N SER A 258 16.48 -5.66 -4.91
CA SER A 258 16.42 -6.22 -6.26
C SER A 258 15.70 -5.27 -7.20
N TYR A 259 16.35 -4.95 -8.29
CA TYR A 259 15.83 -4.13 -9.38
C TYR A 259 15.53 -4.96 -10.63
N ASP A 260 15.77 -6.26 -10.55
CA ASP A 260 15.49 -7.22 -11.60
C ASP A 260 14.15 -7.93 -11.33
N LEU A 261 13.21 -7.79 -12.26
CA LEU A 261 11.86 -8.36 -12.16
C LEU A 261 11.90 -9.89 -12.04
N ASN A 262 12.77 -10.57 -12.78
CA ASN A 262 12.88 -12.03 -12.72
C ASN A 262 13.35 -12.52 -11.34
N THR A 263 14.29 -11.80 -10.71
CA THR A 263 14.72 -12.07 -9.34
C THR A 263 13.60 -11.83 -8.35
N LEU A 264 12.80 -10.76 -8.52
CA LEU A 264 11.62 -10.51 -7.69
C LEU A 264 10.57 -11.59 -7.86
N LEU A 265 10.21 -11.96 -9.08
CA LEU A 265 9.24 -13.01 -9.34
C LEU A 265 9.67 -14.35 -8.74
N LYS A 266 10.96 -14.69 -8.83
CA LYS A 266 11.52 -15.89 -8.20
C LYS A 266 11.46 -15.82 -6.68
N ALA A 267 11.81 -14.68 -6.09
CA ALA A 267 11.80 -14.47 -4.64
C ALA A 267 10.38 -14.49 -4.06
N THR A 268 9.38 -14.05 -4.86
CA THR A 268 7.96 -14.04 -4.46
C THR A 268 7.21 -15.33 -4.83
N SER A 269 7.90 -16.35 -5.33
CA SER A 269 7.32 -17.64 -5.71
C SER A 269 6.99 -18.56 -4.53
N GLY A 270 7.12 -18.09 -3.28
CA GLY A 270 6.84 -18.85 -2.06
C GLY A 270 5.36 -19.18 -1.86
N THR A 271 5.10 -20.02 -0.85
CA THR A 271 3.78 -20.59 -0.53
C THR A 271 2.87 -19.68 0.31
N LYS A 272 3.38 -18.52 0.76
CA LYS A 272 2.62 -17.58 1.61
C LYS A 272 1.79 -16.60 0.78
N ARG A 273 0.72 -17.11 0.17
CA ARG A 273 -0.14 -16.35 -0.74
C ARG A 273 -1.62 -16.34 -0.37
N ALA A 274 -2.04 -17.17 0.60
CA ALA A 274 -3.41 -17.12 1.09
C ALA A 274 -3.68 -15.73 1.69
N VAL A 275 -4.66 -15.02 1.12
CA VAL A 275 -4.94 -13.62 1.43
C VAL A 275 -5.86 -13.50 2.62
N GLN A 276 -5.49 -12.65 3.56
CA GLN A 276 -6.39 -12.12 4.57
C GLN A 276 -6.61 -10.64 4.28
N ILE A 277 -7.88 -10.24 4.23
CA ILE A 277 -8.29 -8.87 3.94
C ILE A 277 -9.07 -8.31 5.13
N GLY A 278 -8.88 -7.05 5.43
CA GLY A 278 -9.59 -6.32 6.48
C GLY A 278 -9.94 -4.90 6.04
N GLY A 279 -10.90 -4.30 6.73
CA GLY A 279 -11.28 -2.91 6.52
C GLY A 279 -11.10 -2.10 7.80
N GLY A 280 -10.37 -1.03 7.72
CA GLY A 280 -10.04 -0.25 8.89
C GLY A 280 -8.73 -0.69 9.54
N ASP A 281 -8.00 -0.01 10.27
CA ASP A 281 -6.66 -0.33 10.80
C ASP A 281 -6.70 -0.95 12.21
N ASP A 282 -7.74 -1.68 12.53
CA ASP A 282 -7.99 -2.31 13.84
C ASP A 282 -7.96 -3.83 13.80
N VAL A 283 -7.80 -4.42 12.63
CA VAL A 283 -7.70 -5.87 12.44
C VAL A 283 -6.27 -6.35 12.68
N LEU A 284 -6.12 -7.39 13.49
CA LEU A 284 -4.86 -8.10 13.68
C LEU A 284 -4.62 -9.03 12.49
N LEU A 285 -4.22 -8.46 11.37
CA LEU A 285 -3.78 -9.23 10.22
C LEU A 285 -2.39 -9.82 10.46
N PRO A 286 -2.01 -10.91 9.78
CA PRO A 286 -0.65 -11.40 9.80
C PRO A 286 0.36 -10.29 9.51
N GLU A 287 1.44 -10.24 10.26
CA GLU A 287 2.48 -9.20 10.10
C GLU A 287 3.17 -9.24 8.72
N ALA A 288 3.06 -10.36 8.01
CA ALA A 288 3.72 -10.58 6.73
C ALA A 288 2.74 -10.39 5.57
N THR A 289 3.23 -9.78 4.49
CA THR A 289 2.47 -9.64 3.24
C THR A 289 3.39 -9.89 2.06
N SER A 290 2.96 -10.73 1.12
CA SER A 290 3.67 -10.95 -0.14
C SER A 290 3.55 -9.72 -1.05
N ARG A 291 4.68 -9.25 -1.60
CA ARG A 291 4.67 -8.16 -2.61
C ARG A 291 3.89 -8.54 -3.85
N LEU A 292 3.94 -9.81 -4.23
CA LEU A 292 3.19 -10.31 -5.37
C LEU A 292 1.69 -10.18 -5.12
N VAL A 293 1.21 -10.56 -3.94
CA VAL A 293 -0.20 -10.41 -3.55
C VAL A 293 -0.63 -8.94 -3.53
N VAL A 294 0.23 -8.02 -3.06
CA VAL A 294 -0.06 -6.58 -3.13
C VAL A 294 -0.23 -6.11 -4.58
N ALA A 295 0.62 -6.61 -5.49
CA ALA A 295 0.51 -6.26 -6.91
C ALA A 295 -0.73 -6.85 -7.57
N GLU A 296 -1.07 -8.09 -7.23
CA GLU A 296 -2.29 -8.76 -7.69
C GLU A 296 -3.54 -8.03 -7.17
N ALA A 297 -3.58 -7.67 -5.88
CA ALA A 297 -4.65 -6.87 -5.29
C ALA A 297 -4.80 -5.50 -5.96
N ALA A 298 -3.68 -4.82 -6.26
CA ALA A 298 -3.72 -3.53 -6.93
C ALA A 298 -4.30 -3.64 -8.35
N CYS A 299 -3.88 -4.63 -9.11
CA CYS A 299 -4.40 -4.89 -10.45
C CYS A 299 -5.89 -5.32 -10.41
N ALA A 300 -6.28 -6.18 -9.46
CA ALA A 300 -7.66 -6.59 -9.27
C ALA A 300 -8.57 -5.42 -8.86
N ALA A 301 -8.10 -4.52 -7.99
CA ALA A 301 -8.86 -3.34 -7.57
C ALA A 301 -9.17 -2.38 -8.73
N LEU A 302 -8.38 -2.36 -9.79
CA LEU A 302 -8.66 -1.61 -11.00
C LEU A 302 -9.86 -2.19 -11.77
N GLN A 303 -10.06 -3.51 -11.69
CA GLN A 303 -11.03 -4.27 -12.48
C GLN A 303 -12.29 -4.64 -11.70
N THR A 304 -12.28 -4.48 -10.36
CA THR A 304 -13.40 -4.84 -9.50
C THR A 304 -14.27 -3.62 -9.20
N SER A 305 -15.55 -3.76 -9.45
CA SER A 305 -16.55 -2.78 -9.01
C SER A 305 -16.66 -2.78 -7.48
N GLY A 306 -17.04 -1.63 -6.88
CA GLY A 306 -17.24 -1.53 -5.43
C GLY A 306 -15.96 -1.30 -4.60
N THR A 307 -14.76 -1.32 -5.21
CA THR A 307 -13.51 -0.98 -4.50
C THR A 307 -13.23 0.52 -4.43
N ALA A 308 -14.02 1.35 -5.10
CA ALA A 308 -13.87 2.80 -5.09
C ALA A 308 -14.19 3.39 -3.71
N ARG A 309 -13.37 4.34 -3.28
CA ARG A 309 -13.47 5.04 -1.98
C ARG A 309 -13.37 4.12 -0.78
N ARG A 310 -12.57 3.06 -0.91
CA ARG A 310 -12.32 2.08 0.14
C ARG A 310 -10.85 1.93 0.45
N ALA A 311 -10.56 1.51 1.69
CA ALA A 311 -9.24 1.12 2.15
C ALA A 311 -9.29 -0.34 2.62
N TYR A 312 -8.29 -1.12 2.22
CA TYR A 312 -8.18 -2.54 2.52
C TYR A 312 -6.83 -2.85 3.16
N GLU A 313 -6.86 -3.56 4.27
CA GLU A 313 -5.68 -4.16 4.86
C GLU A 313 -5.39 -5.49 4.20
N LEU A 314 -4.11 -5.78 3.96
CA LEU A 314 -3.67 -7.00 3.31
C LEU A 314 -2.63 -7.73 4.17
N GLY A 315 -2.92 -8.98 4.49
CA GLY A 315 -1.99 -9.93 5.09
C GLY A 315 -1.95 -11.22 4.28
N THR A 316 -0.85 -11.99 4.43
CA THR A 316 -0.73 -13.28 3.78
C THR A 316 -0.26 -14.35 4.74
N THR A 317 -0.84 -15.55 4.61
CA THR A 317 -0.47 -16.77 5.33
C THR A 317 -0.06 -17.86 4.36
N GLU A 318 0.35 -19.03 4.90
CA GLU A 318 0.62 -20.22 4.09
C GLU A 318 -0.62 -20.64 3.28
N GLY A 319 -0.41 -21.02 2.05
CA GLY A 319 -1.42 -21.46 1.10
C GLY A 319 -1.43 -20.63 -0.17
N ASP A 320 -2.22 -21.05 -1.13
CA ASP A 320 -2.38 -20.39 -2.42
C ASP A 320 -3.31 -19.17 -2.28
N GLY A 321 -2.98 -18.10 -3.01
CA GLY A 321 -3.80 -16.92 -3.11
C GLY A 321 -4.67 -16.91 -4.36
N PRO A 322 -5.49 -15.86 -4.53
CA PRO A 322 -6.31 -15.69 -5.73
C PRO A 322 -5.49 -15.58 -7.02
N GLY A 323 -4.24 -15.15 -6.93
CA GLY A 323 -3.40 -14.95 -8.11
C GLY A 323 -4.03 -13.98 -9.11
N ARG A 324 -4.37 -14.46 -10.31
CA ARG A 324 -5.02 -13.70 -11.39
C ARG A 324 -6.53 -13.88 -11.45
N ASP A 325 -7.10 -14.65 -10.55
CA ASP A 325 -8.54 -14.91 -10.51
C ASP A 325 -9.28 -13.67 -10.00
N LEU A 326 -9.92 -12.96 -10.93
CA LEU A 326 -10.64 -11.73 -10.64
C LEU A 326 -11.91 -11.96 -9.82
N ASP A 327 -12.57 -13.10 -10.02
CA ASP A 327 -13.79 -13.45 -9.28
C ASP A 327 -13.45 -13.71 -7.81
N ALA A 328 -12.34 -14.43 -7.56
CA ALA A 328 -11.84 -14.65 -6.21
C ALA A 328 -11.44 -13.33 -5.51
N TRP A 329 -10.80 -12.39 -6.23
CA TRP A 329 -10.51 -11.06 -5.70
C TRP A 329 -11.76 -10.25 -5.41
N THR A 330 -12.75 -10.31 -6.32
CA THR A 330 -14.05 -9.62 -6.16
C THR A 330 -14.77 -10.12 -4.92
N ALA A 331 -14.79 -11.44 -4.72
CA ALA A 331 -15.35 -12.04 -3.53
C ALA A 331 -14.63 -11.59 -2.24
N LEU A 332 -13.28 -11.56 -2.24
CA LEU A 332 -12.49 -11.06 -1.11
C LEU A 332 -12.79 -9.60 -0.78
N PHE A 333 -12.76 -8.70 -1.78
CA PHE A 333 -13.06 -7.28 -1.56
C PHE A 333 -14.48 -7.03 -1.05
N ALA A 334 -15.43 -7.92 -1.38
CA ALA A 334 -16.81 -7.82 -0.92
C ALA A 334 -16.99 -8.25 0.55
N THR A 335 -15.99 -8.89 1.19
CA THR A 335 -16.10 -9.31 2.60
C THR A 335 -15.91 -8.16 3.59
N VAL A 336 -15.52 -6.97 3.13
CA VAL A 336 -15.14 -5.83 3.98
C VAL A 336 -15.93 -4.58 3.63
#